data_b63d40a7f1015e29aad4173cfda95582
#
_entry.id   b63d40a7f1015e29aad4173cfda95582
#
_cell.length_a   1.000
_cell.length_b   1.000
_cell.length_c   1.000
_cell.angle_alpha   90.00
_cell.angle_beta   90.00
_cell.angle_gamma   90.00
#
_symmetry.space_group_name_H-M   'P 1'
#
loop_
_entity.id
_entity.type
_entity.pdbx_description
1 polymer ?
#
loop_
_entity_poly.entity_id
_entity_poly.type
_entity_poly.pdbx_seq_one_letter_code
_entity_poly.pdbx_strand_id
1 'polypeptide(L)'
;NASDTTFNVPIYSNAKYHFEVLDGADSWLHITGEPSEEDNNLTLYCEPNVEFRRKGAIALISDVDSRKDTLIIKQRGWKIAKLSMENTSIVADGAAGTVKVPVLTNIPFDYMTIQKDYEVEGPDWIEKVNITEPDGVNADMEITLGANPDDKAPRSVSMDFSFTDGWGEKVSLLVNLVQKTSLNTLGMVMDFNEFIDKYANGKKIPDYVILEGVVVSNKAGRNAGANEQTSTSSIDYSISERTVYLESLDGS
;
A
#
# COMPACT_ATOMS: atom_id res chain seq x y z
N ASN A 1 24.90 -16.48 1.67
CA ASN A 1 25.67 -15.58 2.48
C ASN A 1 25.64 -14.17 1.87
N ALA A 2 25.72 -13.13 2.69
CA ALA A 2 25.80 -11.72 2.23
C ALA A 2 27.26 -11.29 2.03
N SER A 3 28.21 -11.94 2.68
CA SER A 3 29.64 -11.71 2.48
C SER A 3 30.07 -12.19 1.10
N ASP A 4 31.23 -11.73 0.66
CA ASP A 4 31.92 -12.33 -0.48
C ASP A 4 32.07 -13.85 -0.30
N THR A 5 31.99 -14.56 -1.38
CA THR A 5 31.98 -16.01 -1.32
C THR A 5 32.48 -16.60 -2.64
N THR A 6 33.46 -17.47 -2.54
CA THR A 6 33.88 -18.34 -3.64
C THR A 6 33.30 -19.73 -3.42
N PHE A 7 32.75 -20.36 -4.45
CA PHE A 7 32.23 -21.72 -4.39
C PHE A 7 32.29 -22.41 -5.74
N ASN A 8 32.27 -23.74 -5.70
CA ASN A 8 32.38 -24.60 -6.86
C ASN A 8 31.05 -25.25 -7.19
N VAL A 9 30.73 -25.33 -8.47
CA VAL A 9 29.56 -26.01 -9.01
C VAL A 9 30.04 -27.08 -9.99
N PRO A 10 29.82 -28.36 -9.71
CA PRO A 10 30.23 -29.40 -10.64
C PRO A 10 29.38 -29.37 -11.91
N ILE A 11 30.04 -29.38 -13.06
CA ILE A 11 29.41 -29.36 -14.38
C ILE A 11 29.70 -30.71 -15.06
N TYR A 12 28.65 -31.34 -15.56
CA TYR A 12 28.76 -32.59 -16.33
C TYR A 12 28.18 -32.35 -17.71
N SER A 13 29.03 -32.40 -18.71
CA SER A 13 28.63 -32.28 -20.12
C SER A 13 29.35 -33.27 -20.99
N ASN A 14 28.67 -33.79 -21.98
CA ASN A 14 29.23 -34.64 -23.05
C ASN A 14 29.46 -33.86 -24.37
N ALA A 15 29.28 -32.55 -24.35
CA ALA A 15 29.46 -31.66 -25.49
C ALA A 15 30.31 -30.46 -25.09
N LYS A 16 30.89 -29.78 -26.07
CA LYS A 16 31.56 -28.49 -25.86
C LYS A 16 30.52 -27.46 -25.53
N TYR A 17 30.85 -26.52 -24.63
CA TYR A 17 29.96 -25.49 -24.12
C TYR A 17 30.76 -24.28 -23.68
N HIS A 18 30.04 -23.16 -23.50
CA HIS A 18 30.56 -21.93 -22.88
C HIS A 18 29.54 -21.39 -21.86
N PHE A 19 29.99 -20.43 -21.07
CA PHE A 19 29.18 -19.79 -20.03
C PHE A 19 28.89 -18.32 -20.38
N GLU A 20 27.71 -17.86 -20.00
CA GLU A 20 27.29 -16.47 -20.12
C GLU A 20 26.59 -16.04 -18.82
N VAL A 21 27.07 -14.95 -18.21
CA VAL A 21 26.40 -14.34 -17.06
C VAL A 21 25.22 -13.53 -17.57
N LEU A 22 24.03 -13.77 -17.02
CA LEU A 22 22.78 -13.20 -17.46
C LEU A 22 22.25 -12.12 -16.49
N ASP A 23 21.24 -11.39 -16.95
CA ASP A 23 20.41 -10.48 -16.15
C ASP A 23 21.21 -9.36 -15.47
N GLY A 24 22.34 -8.90 -16.06
CA GLY A 24 23.19 -7.86 -15.51
C GLY A 24 23.88 -8.26 -14.19
N ALA A 25 23.98 -9.56 -13.92
CA ALA A 25 24.64 -10.06 -12.72
C ALA A 25 26.17 -10.02 -12.79
N ASP A 26 26.75 -9.70 -13.93
CA ASP A 26 28.19 -9.56 -14.19
C ASP A 26 28.88 -8.53 -13.28
N SER A 27 28.15 -7.57 -12.75
CA SER A 27 28.66 -6.60 -11.78
C SER A 27 29.01 -7.17 -10.40
N TRP A 28 28.57 -8.40 -10.07
CA TRP A 28 28.76 -9.00 -8.76
C TRP A 28 28.96 -10.53 -8.75
N LEU A 29 28.67 -11.18 -9.85
CA LEU A 29 28.79 -12.62 -10.04
C LEU A 29 29.84 -12.89 -11.12
N HIS A 30 30.94 -13.48 -10.75
CA HIS A 30 32.08 -13.67 -11.63
C HIS A 30 32.43 -15.14 -11.77
N ILE A 31 32.76 -15.56 -12.99
CA ILE A 31 33.35 -16.84 -13.27
C ILE A 31 34.85 -16.68 -13.08
N THR A 32 35.43 -17.36 -12.11
CA THR A 32 36.85 -17.29 -11.77
C THR A 32 37.64 -18.56 -12.15
N GLY A 33 36.94 -19.62 -12.49
CA GLY A 33 37.52 -20.85 -13.01
C GLY A 33 36.50 -21.65 -13.79
N GLU A 34 36.87 -22.11 -14.99
CA GLU A 34 36.03 -22.94 -15.83
C GLU A 34 36.42 -24.40 -15.68
N PRO A 35 35.47 -25.34 -15.91
CA PRO A 35 35.75 -26.76 -15.87
C PRO A 35 36.80 -27.18 -16.90
N SER A 36 37.67 -28.14 -16.53
CA SER A 36 38.69 -28.72 -17.37
C SER A 36 38.56 -30.25 -17.36
N GLU A 37 39.44 -30.94 -18.12
CA GLU A 37 39.48 -32.41 -18.11
C GLU A 37 39.90 -32.98 -16.75
N GLU A 38 40.65 -32.22 -15.95
CA GLU A 38 41.14 -32.62 -14.63
C GLU A 38 40.20 -32.20 -13.49
N ASP A 39 39.46 -31.10 -13.69
CA ASP A 39 38.53 -30.54 -12.71
C ASP A 39 37.23 -30.06 -13.41
N ASN A 40 36.17 -30.77 -13.20
CA ASN A 40 34.87 -30.46 -13.77
C ASN A 40 34.08 -29.38 -12.99
N ASN A 41 34.74 -28.61 -12.14
CA ASN A 41 34.10 -27.54 -11.36
C ASN A 41 34.13 -26.19 -12.06
N LEU A 42 32.97 -25.57 -12.13
CA LEU A 42 32.82 -24.12 -12.39
C LEU A 42 33.05 -23.38 -11.07
N THR A 43 34.09 -22.57 -11.01
CA THR A 43 34.40 -21.75 -9.82
C THR A 43 33.79 -20.37 -9.97
N LEU A 44 32.94 -20.00 -9.03
CA LEU A 44 32.21 -18.77 -8.99
C LEU A 44 32.63 -17.92 -7.80
N TYR A 45 32.75 -16.62 -8.02
CA TYR A 45 32.94 -15.61 -6.97
C TYR A 45 31.76 -14.65 -6.97
N CYS A 46 31.19 -14.38 -5.79
CA CYS A 46 30.16 -13.37 -5.57
C CYS A 46 30.73 -12.23 -4.73
N GLU A 47 30.60 -11.00 -5.22
CA GLU A 47 30.87 -9.79 -4.45
C GLU A 47 30.00 -9.71 -3.19
N PRO A 48 30.47 -9.03 -2.11
CA PRO A 48 29.63 -8.80 -0.94
C PRO A 48 28.36 -8.05 -1.32
N ASN A 49 27.26 -8.39 -0.67
CA ASN A 49 25.97 -7.75 -0.90
C ASN A 49 25.53 -6.96 0.34
N VAL A 50 25.80 -5.65 0.33
CA VAL A 50 25.38 -4.74 1.40
C VAL A 50 23.92 -4.28 1.30
N GLU A 51 23.27 -4.59 0.18
CA GLU A 51 21.89 -4.24 -0.13
C GLU A 51 20.91 -5.38 0.21
N PHE A 52 19.74 -5.38 -0.44
CA PHE A 52 18.73 -6.43 -0.31
C PHE A 52 19.16 -7.72 -1.02
N ARG A 53 18.44 -8.82 -0.77
CA ARG A 53 18.66 -10.09 -1.46
C ARG A 53 18.65 -9.91 -2.96
N ARG A 54 19.58 -10.56 -3.67
CA ARG A 54 19.71 -10.48 -5.12
C ARG A 54 19.78 -11.87 -5.76
N LYS A 55 19.43 -11.92 -7.01
CA LYS A 55 19.46 -13.12 -7.84
C LYS A 55 20.19 -12.81 -9.14
N GLY A 56 21.00 -13.73 -9.60
CA GLY A 56 21.63 -13.71 -10.92
C GLY A 56 21.57 -15.09 -11.55
N ALA A 57 21.91 -15.19 -12.81
CA ALA A 57 21.91 -16.43 -13.53
C ALA A 57 23.17 -16.57 -14.39
N ILE A 58 23.61 -17.81 -14.58
CA ILE A 58 24.64 -18.20 -15.53
C ILE A 58 24.04 -19.20 -16.49
N ALA A 59 24.10 -18.91 -17.77
CA ALA A 59 23.76 -19.88 -18.81
C ALA A 59 24.94 -20.76 -19.12
N LEU A 60 24.68 -22.03 -19.25
CA LEU A 60 25.54 -23.05 -19.87
C LEU A 60 24.98 -23.31 -21.26
N ILE A 61 25.72 -22.97 -22.31
CA ILE A 61 25.28 -23.01 -23.70
C ILE A 61 26.11 -24.01 -24.47
N SER A 62 25.47 -25.01 -25.09
CA SER A 62 26.14 -26.00 -25.94
C SER A 62 26.59 -25.36 -27.25
N ASP A 63 27.85 -25.56 -27.60
CA ASP A 63 28.44 -25.08 -28.87
C ASP A 63 28.00 -25.93 -30.09
N VAL A 64 27.34 -27.08 -29.85
CA VAL A 64 26.96 -28.01 -30.90
C VAL A 64 25.54 -27.78 -31.41
N ASP A 65 24.59 -27.59 -30.48
CA ASP A 65 23.16 -27.56 -30.79
C ASP A 65 22.44 -26.36 -30.15
N SER A 66 23.19 -25.45 -29.55
CA SER A 66 22.67 -24.22 -28.87
C SER A 66 21.68 -24.49 -27.73
N ARG A 67 21.63 -25.71 -27.22
CA ARG A 67 20.86 -25.99 -25.98
C ARG A 67 21.43 -25.20 -24.84
N LYS A 68 20.52 -24.75 -24.00
CA LYS A 68 20.84 -23.86 -22.87
C LYS A 68 20.31 -24.47 -21.57
N ASP A 69 21.17 -24.50 -20.56
CA ASP A 69 20.80 -24.76 -19.18
C ASP A 69 21.11 -23.52 -18.35
N THR A 70 20.47 -23.35 -17.20
CA THR A 70 20.60 -22.12 -16.41
C THR A 70 20.83 -22.44 -14.94
N LEU A 71 21.95 -21.95 -14.43
CA LEU A 71 22.28 -21.97 -13.01
C LEU A 71 21.84 -20.68 -12.36
N ILE A 72 20.93 -20.77 -11.39
CA ILE A 72 20.44 -19.60 -10.64
C ILE A 72 21.23 -19.46 -9.36
N ILE A 73 21.85 -18.29 -9.17
CA ILE A 73 22.59 -17.91 -7.97
C ILE A 73 21.74 -16.94 -7.14
N LYS A 74 21.47 -17.30 -5.89
CA LYS A 74 20.74 -16.48 -4.93
C LYS A 74 21.68 -16.05 -3.80
N GLN A 75 21.87 -14.75 -3.63
CA GLN A 75 22.70 -14.19 -2.58
C GLN A 75 21.84 -13.39 -1.57
N ARG A 76 22.07 -13.66 -0.28
CA ARG A 76 21.49 -12.85 0.81
C ARG A 76 22.05 -11.43 0.77
N GLY A 77 21.29 -10.47 1.23
CA GLY A 77 21.75 -9.12 1.51
C GLY A 77 21.90 -8.90 3.01
N TRP A 78 22.58 -7.83 3.38
CA TRP A 78 22.63 -7.38 4.77
C TRP A 78 21.38 -6.59 5.15
N LYS A 79 20.73 -5.93 4.18
CA LYS A 79 19.46 -5.23 4.41
C LYS A 79 18.30 -6.21 4.35
N ILE A 80 17.44 -6.12 5.36
CA ILE A 80 16.10 -6.75 5.37
C ILE A 80 15.12 -5.62 5.09
N ALA A 81 14.31 -5.77 4.05
CA ALA A 81 13.33 -4.76 3.65
C ALA A 81 12.33 -4.48 4.78
N LYS A 82 12.13 -3.21 5.08
CA LYS A 82 11.17 -2.70 6.08
C LYS A 82 10.29 -1.66 5.42
N LEU A 83 8.98 -1.77 5.62
CA LEU A 83 8.00 -0.81 5.14
C LEU A 83 6.77 -0.88 6.03
N SER A 84 6.55 0.15 6.84
CA SER A 84 5.41 0.23 7.74
C SER A 84 5.10 1.66 8.16
N MET A 85 3.87 1.90 8.61
CA MET A 85 3.42 3.15 9.21
C MET A 85 2.63 2.84 10.49
N GLU A 86 2.65 3.74 11.44
CA GLU A 86 1.84 3.63 12.66
C GLU A 86 0.35 3.86 12.34
N ASN A 87 0.05 4.87 11.52
CA ASN A 87 -1.30 5.17 11.07
C ASN A 87 -1.36 5.18 9.54
N THR A 88 -2.08 4.23 8.97
CA THR A 88 -2.27 4.07 7.52
C THR A 88 -3.49 4.80 6.97
N SER A 89 -4.26 5.48 7.83
CA SER A 89 -5.42 6.28 7.42
C SER A 89 -5.09 7.76 7.54
N ILE A 90 -5.06 8.44 6.41
CA ILE A 90 -4.70 9.85 6.29
C ILE A 90 -5.95 10.65 5.92
N VAL A 91 -6.16 11.76 6.62
CA VAL A 91 -7.20 12.73 6.27
C VAL A 91 -6.53 14.04 5.88
N ALA A 92 -6.80 14.49 4.67
CA ALA A 92 -6.29 15.74 4.11
C ALA A 92 -7.37 16.79 3.96
N ASP A 93 -6.99 18.06 4.00
CA ASP A 93 -7.90 19.17 3.72
C ASP A 93 -8.32 19.19 2.24
N GLY A 94 -9.48 19.81 1.95
CA GLY A 94 -10.02 19.89 0.59
C GLY A 94 -9.21 20.76 -0.37
N ALA A 95 -8.39 21.67 0.14
CA ALA A 95 -7.51 22.51 -0.68
C ALA A 95 -6.35 21.68 -1.27
N ALA A 96 -5.78 22.17 -2.37
CA ALA A 96 -4.52 21.66 -2.88
C ALA A 96 -3.40 21.85 -1.84
N GLY A 97 -2.51 20.88 -1.75
CA GLY A 97 -1.42 20.94 -0.78
C GLY A 97 -0.63 19.64 -0.67
N THR A 98 0.34 19.62 0.24
CA THR A 98 1.15 18.45 0.51
C THR A 98 0.89 17.96 1.93
N VAL A 99 0.54 16.68 2.04
CA VAL A 99 0.45 15.96 3.31
C VAL A 99 1.79 15.28 3.56
N LYS A 100 2.32 15.44 4.77
CA LYS A 100 3.57 14.83 5.19
C LYS A 100 3.32 13.92 6.39
N VAL A 101 3.70 12.66 6.28
CA VAL A 101 3.48 11.63 7.31
C VAL A 101 4.73 10.78 7.50
N PRO A 102 5.05 10.39 8.74
CA PRO A 102 6.20 9.54 9.02
C PRO A 102 5.96 8.12 8.52
N VAL A 103 6.99 7.53 7.91
CA VAL A 103 7.03 6.15 7.47
C VAL A 103 8.32 5.48 7.95
N LEU A 104 8.21 4.22 8.36
CA LEU A 104 9.36 3.40 8.70
C LEU A 104 9.75 2.56 7.50
N THR A 105 10.84 2.92 6.84
CA THR A 105 11.36 2.18 5.68
C THR A 105 12.88 2.33 5.58
N ASN A 106 13.53 1.31 5.05
CA ASN A 106 14.93 1.37 4.61
C ASN A 106 15.06 1.14 3.10
N ILE A 107 13.93 1.19 2.39
CA ILE A 107 13.84 0.96 0.95
C ILE A 107 13.87 2.31 0.25
N PRO A 108 14.83 2.57 -0.66
CA PRO A 108 14.80 3.77 -1.51
C PRO A 108 13.49 3.87 -2.28
N PHE A 109 12.98 5.08 -2.42
CA PHE A 109 11.68 5.32 -3.07
C PHE A 109 11.65 4.79 -4.51
N ASP A 110 12.75 4.93 -5.25
CA ASP A 110 12.88 4.47 -6.64
C ASP A 110 12.76 2.94 -6.82
N TYR A 111 12.88 2.19 -5.72
CA TYR A 111 12.71 0.73 -5.72
C TYR A 111 11.28 0.30 -5.44
N MET A 112 10.41 1.24 -5.09
CA MET A 112 9.02 0.96 -4.75
C MET A 112 8.11 1.05 -5.98
N THR A 113 7.10 0.19 -5.98
CA THR A 113 5.97 0.29 -6.90
C THR A 113 4.78 0.82 -6.12
N ILE A 114 4.05 1.78 -6.71
CA ILE A 114 2.84 2.35 -6.13
C ILE A 114 1.66 2.03 -7.04
N GLN A 115 0.65 1.38 -6.49
CA GLN A 115 -0.64 1.20 -7.14
C GLN A 115 -1.67 2.07 -6.45
N LYS A 116 -2.44 2.84 -7.22
CA LYS A 116 -3.50 3.72 -6.73
C LYS A 116 -4.84 3.15 -7.14
N ASP A 117 -5.75 3.02 -6.19
CA ASP A 117 -7.13 2.61 -6.39
C ASP A 117 -8.06 3.71 -5.87
N TYR A 118 -8.70 4.41 -6.79
CA TYR A 118 -9.60 5.51 -6.50
C TYR A 118 -11.01 4.99 -6.30
N GLU A 119 -11.68 5.44 -5.21
CA GLU A 119 -13.08 5.06 -4.94
C GLU A 119 -14.02 5.49 -6.07
N VAL A 120 -13.73 6.63 -6.69
CA VAL A 120 -14.49 7.15 -7.84
C VAL A 120 -13.54 7.32 -9.01
N GLU A 121 -13.87 6.72 -10.15
CA GLU A 121 -13.12 6.91 -11.39
C GLU A 121 -13.11 8.38 -11.80
N GLY A 122 -11.93 8.87 -12.16
CA GLY A 122 -11.75 10.27 -12.55
C GLY A 122 -10.29 10.61 -12.81
N PRO A 123 -9.97 11.88 -12.99
CA PRO A 123 -8.59 12.32 -13.15
C PRO A 123 -7.77 12.02 -11.88
N ASP A 124 -6.51 11.66 -12.07
CA ASP A 124 -5.57 11.48 -10.97
C ASP A 124 -5.36 12.82 -10.22
N TRP A 125 -5.79 12.86 -8.96
CA TRP A 125 -5.66 14.03 -8.11
C TRP A 125 -4.50 13.92 -7.11
N ILE A 126 -3.82 12.77 -7.09
CA ILE A 126 -2.52 12.61 -6.44
C ILE A 126 -1.45 13.05 -7.43
N GLU A 127 -1.04 14.31 -7.32
CA GLU A 127 -0.10 14.93 -8.26
C GLU A 127 1.32 14.38 -8.12
N LYS A 128 1.73 14.09 -6.87
CA LYS A 128 3.06 13.56 -6.56
C LYS A 128 3.04 12.76 -5.28
N VAL A 129 3.80 11.68 -5.28
CA VAL A 129 4.20 10.97 -4.06
C VAL A 129 5.72 10.93 -4.02
N ASN A 130 6.28 11.13 -2.86
CA ASN A 130 7.71 10.99 -2.60
C ASN A 130 7.92 10.43 -1.19
N ILE A 131 9.01 9.69 -1.01
CA ILE A 131 9.52 9.31 0.31
C ILE A 131 10.93 9.86 0.39
N THR A 132 11.22 10.65 1.42
CA THR A 132 12.56 11.18 1.64
C THR A 132 13.54 10.03 1.88
N GLU A 133 14.82 10.23 1.53
CA GLU A 133 15.84 9.21 1.79
C GLU A 133 15.84 8.82 3.28
N PRO A 134 15.77 7.50 3.58
CA PRO A 134 15.68 7.04 4.94
C PRO A 134 16.95 7.34 5.73
N ASP A 135 16.82 7.93 6.92
CA ASP A 135 17.87 7.94 7.93
C ASP A 135 17.77 6.64 8.75
N GLY A 136 18.52 5.64 8.31
CA GLY A 136 18.40 4.27 8.82
C GLY A 136 17.08 3.60 8.43
N VAL A 137 16.02 3.84 9.18
CA VAL A 137 14.67 3.32 8.89
C VAL A 137 13.57 4.39 8.98
N ASN A 138 13.91 5.62 9.37
CA ASN A 138 12.94 6.71 9.46
C ASN A 138 12.96 7.53 8.18
N ALA A 139 11.79 7.80 7.64
CA ALA A 139 11.59 8.63 6.46
C ALA A 139 10.27 9.40 6.59
N ASP A 140 10.08 10.37 5.72
CA ASP A 140 8.82 11.08 5.57
C ASP A 140 8.21 10.77 4.20
N MET A 141 6.95 10.39 4.19
CA MET A 141 6.15 10.29 2.98
C MET A 141 5.45 11.62 2.73
N GLU A 142 5.65 12.19 1.55
CA GLU A 142 5.04 13.43 1.08
C GLU A 142 4.09 13.12 -0.07
N ILE A 143 2.81 13.49 0.11
CA ILE A 143 1.76 13.27 -0.88
C ILE A 143 1.20 14.63 -1.27
N THR A 144 1.44 15.04 -2.52
CA THR A 144 0.92 16.30 -3.06
C THR A 144 -0.41 16.06 -3.76
N LEU A 145 -1.40 16.84 -3.38
CA LEU A 145 -2.79 16.68 -3.77
C LEU A 145 -3.25 17.92 -4.55
N GLY A 146 -3.98 17.71 -5.64
CA GLY A 146 -4.82 18.73 -6.24
C GLY A 146 -6.01 19.07 -5.33
N ALA A 147 -6.61 20.27 -5.49
CA ALA A 147 -7.80 20.63 -4.74
C ALA A 147 -8.99 19.71 -5.08
N ASN A 148 -9.78 19.35 -4.07
CA ASN A 148 -11.08 18.73 -4.31
C ASN A 148 -12.09 19.83 -4.71
N PRO A 149 -12.61 19.86 -5.94
CA PRO A 149 -13.55 20.90 -6.36
C PRO A 149 -14.97 20.65 -5.82
N ASP A 150 -15.26 19.46 -5.31
CA ASP A 150 -16.60 19.09 -4.85
C ASP A 150 -16.85 19.64 -3.45
N ASP A 151 -17.96 20.35 -3.27
CA ASP A 151 -18.36 20.93 -1.99
C ASP A 151 -19.20 19.98 -1.13
N LYS A 152 -19.64 18.85 -1.70
CA LYS A 152 -20.53 17.88 -1.06
C LYS A 152 -19.87 16.53 -0.78
N ALA A 153 -18.97 16.11 -1.66
CA ALA A 153 -18.37 14.79 -1.56
C ALA A 153 -16.85 14.86 -1.28
N PRO A 154 -16.37 14.22 -0.22
CA PRO A 154 -14.95 13.92 -0.07
C PRO A 154 -14.56 12.92 -1.16
N ARG A 155 -13.26 12.75 -1.37
CA ARG A 155 -12.74 11.73 -2.28
C ARG A 155 -11.68 10.90 -1.60
N SER A 156 -11.55 9.65 -2.00
CA SER A 156 -10.63 8.73 -1.37
C SER A 156 -9.79 7.95 -2.39
N VAL A 157 -8.65 7.51 -1.94
CA VAL A 157 -7.73 6.64 -2.67
C VAL A 157 -7.05 5.68 -1.72
N SER A 158 -6.91 4.44 -2.15
CA SER A 158 -6.04 3.46 -1.53
C SER A 158 -4.74 3.36 -2.32
N MET A 159 -3.60 3.50 -1.67
CA MET A 159 -2.28 3.41 -2.29
C MET A 159 -1.54 2.20 -1.72
N ASP A 160 -1.23 1.20 -2.57
CA ASP A 160 -0.39 0.06 -2.20
C ASP A 160 1.05 0.34 -2.60
N PHE A 161 1.90 0.62 -1.61
CA PHE A 161 3.34 0.72 -1.76
C PHE A 161 3.94 -0.66 -1.62
N SER A 162 4.76 -1.07 -2.56
CA SER A 162 5.38 -2.38 -2.48
C SER A 162 6.80 -2.41 -3.02
N PHE A 163 7.60 -3.30 -2.45
CA PHE A 163 8.94 -3.65 -2.90
C PHE A 163 9.07 -5.15 -2.96
N THR A 164 9.67 -5.65 -4.03
CA THR A 164 9.99 -7.07 -4.20
C THR A 164 11.48 -7.23 -4.36
N ASP A 165 12.10 -8.01 -3.49
CA ASP A 165 13.54 -8.26 -3.57
C ASP A 165 13.90 -9.26 -4.68
N GLY A 166 15.20 -9.46 -4.91
CA GLY A 166 15.68 -10.37 -5.95
C GLY A 166 15.31 -11.85 -5.75
N TRP A 167 14.80 -12.26 -4.59
CA TRP A 167 14.30 -13.60 -4.36
C TRP A 167 12.79 -13.73 -4.61
N GLY A 168 12.11 -12.60 -4.85
CA GLY A 168 10.66 -12.53 -5.04
C GLY A 168 9.87 -12.35 -3.74
N GLU A 169 10.54 -12.06 -2.62
CA GLU A 169 9.85 -11.72 -1.38
C GLU A 169 9.34 -10.28 -1.44
N LYS A 170 8.04 -10.13 -1.21
CA LYS A 170 7.35 -8.84 -1.27
C LYS A 170 7.09 -8.31 0.14
N VAL A 171 7.37 -7.02 0.35
CA VAL A 171 6.82 -6.24 1.45
C VAL A 171 5.87 -5.20 0.87
N SER A 172 4.76 -4.91 1.57
CA SER A 172 3.80 -3.91 1.12
C SER A 172 3.20 -3.13 2.28
N LEU A 173 2.73 -1.92 1.96
CA LEU A 173 2.05 -1.01 2.86
C LEU A 173 0.86 -0.40 2.14
N LEU A 174 -0.34 -0.66 2.66
CA LEU A 174 -1.56 -0.05 2.15
C LEU A 174 -1.85 1.23 2.95
N VAL A 175 -1.95 2.35 2.25
CA VAL A 175 -2.26 3.67 2.80
C VAL A 175 -3.59 4.13 2.24
N ASN A 176 -4.54 4.46 3.10
CA ASN A 176 -5.83 5.01 2.73
C ASN A 176 -5.83 6.52 2.97
N LEU A 177 -6.11 7.30 1.95
CA LEU A 177 -6.17 8.75 2.04
C LEU A 177 -7.57 9.23 1.67
N VAL A 178 -8.15 10.04 2.54
CA VAL A 178 -9.40 10.74 2.30
C VAL A 178 -9.10 12.23 2.21
N GLN A 179 -9.46 12.88 1.11
CA GLN A 179 -9.44 14.34 0.99
C GLN A 179 -10.83 14.89 1.22
N LYS A 180 -10.94 15.82 2.16
CA LYS A 180 -12.18 16.52 2.48
C LYS A 180 -12.77 17.25 1.27
N THR A 181 -14.02 17.67 1.37
CA THR A 181 -14.69 18.53 0.39
C THR A 181 -14.00 19.89 0.26
N SER A 182 -14.34 20.70 -0.75
CA SER A 182 -13.86 22.07 -0.89
C SER A 182 -14.25 22.96 0.31
N LEU A 183 -15.32 22.60 1.03
CA LEU A 183 -15.73 23.25 2.29
C LEU A 183 -15.02 22.68 3.52
N ASN A 184 -14.02 21.83 3.32
CA ASN A 184 -13.19 21.21 4.36
C ASN A 184 -13.97 20.31 5.33
N THR A 185 -15.00 19.62 4.83
CA THR A 185 -15.80 18.64 5.57
C THR A 185 -15.48 17.21 5.13
N LEU A 186 -15.63 16.25 6.05
CA LEU A 186 -15.46 14.81 5.77
C LEU A 186 -16.73 14.14 5.24
N GLY A 187 -17.83 14.88 5.19
CA GLY A 187 -19.12 14.27 4.86
C GLY A 187 -19.68 14.78 3.55
N MET A 188 -20.35 13.90 2.84
CA MET A 188 -21.30 14.29 1.82
C MET A 188 -22.47 14.95 2.55
N VAL A 189 -22.62 16.27 2.41
CA VAL A 189 -23.80 16.96 2.92
C VAL A 189 -24.99 16.52 2.07
N MET A 190 -25.99 16.00 2.72
CA MET A 190 -27.17 15.41 2.07
C MET A 190 -28.43 15.87 2.80
N ASP A 191 -29.47 16.23 2.08
CA ASP A 191 -30.75 16.49 2.72
C ASP A 191 -31.42 15.18 3.18
N PHE A 192 -32.42 15.30 4.06
CA PHE A 192 -33.09 14.13 4.65
C PHE A 192 -33.84 13.29 3.62
N ASN A 193 -34.47 13.91 2.64
CA ASN A 193 -35.24 13.20 1.62
C ASN A 193 -34.29 12.42 0.70
N GLU A 194 -33.19 13.05 0.26
CA GLU A 194 -32.15 12.37 -0.52
C GLU A 194 -31.54 11.21 0.27
N PHE A 195 -31.29 11.41 1.56
CA PHE A 195 -30.75 10.35 2.43
C PHE A 195 -31.71 9.16 2.55
N ILE A 196 -33.00 9.43 2.79
CA ILE A 196 -34.03 8.40 2.91
C ILE A 196 -34.16 7.65 1.60
N ASP A 197 -34.25 8.34 0.48
CA ASP A 197 -34.40 7.72 -0.84
C ASP A 197 -33.21 6.83 -1.20
N LYS A 198 -32.02 7.26 -0.85
CA LYS A 198 -30.78 6.57 -1.20
C LYS A 198 -30.46 5.39 -0.28
N TYR A 199 -30.72 5.54 1.03
CA TYR A 199 -30.30 4.57 2.05
C TYR A 199 -31.42 3.90 2.83
N ALA A 200 -32.68 4.26 2.60
CA ALA A 200 -33.81 3.51 3.15
C ALA A 200 -33.74 2.01 2.75
N ASN A 201 -34.39 1.19 3.53
CA ASN A 201 -34.45 -0.27 3.28
C ASN A 201 -33.15 -1.04 3.50
N GLY A 202 -32.32 -0.62 4.45
CA GLY A 202 -31.16 -1.39 4.91
C GLY A 202 -29.95 -1.33 3.98
N LYS A 203 -29.87 -0.39 3.08
CA LYS A 203 -28.64 -0.13 2.33
C LYS A 203 -27.56 0.38 3.28
N LYS A 204 -26.32 -0.03 3.05
CA LYS A 204 -25.17 0.44 3.85
C LYS A 204 -24.99 1.94 3.68
N ILE A 205 -24.98 2.65 4.79
CA ILE A 205 -24.69 4.09 4.83
C ILE A 205 -23.16 4.25 4.80
N PRO A 206 -22.60 5.08 3.92
CA PRO A 206 -21.17 5.43 3.97
C PRO A 206 -20.82 6.15 5.27
N ASP A 207 -19.60 5.97 5.76
CA ASP A 207 -19.14 6.53 7.03
C ASP A 207 -19.01 8.07 7.05
N TYR A 208 -19.30 8.73 5.92
CA TYR A 208 -19.08 10.17 5.70
C TYR A 208 -20.32 10.96 5.25
N VAL A 209 -21.52 10.47 5.52
CA VAL A 209 -22.76 11.25 5.27
C VAL A 209 -22.97 12.24 6.40
N ILE A 210 -23.16 13.52 6.04
CA ILE A 210 -23.55 14.57 6.96
C ILE A 210 -25.01 14.96 6.66
N LEU A 211 -25.84 14.87 7.67
CA LEU A 211 -27.21 15.38 7.64
C LEU A 211 -27.26 16.67 8.48
N GLU A 212 -27.77 17.74 7.89
CA GLU A 212 -28.07 18.96 8.61
C GLU A 212 -29.53 18.99 9.03
N GLY A 213 -29.79 19.22 10.30
CA GLY A 213 -31.16 19.26 10.83
C GLY A 213 -31.23 19.90 12.19
N VAL A 214 -32.46 20.16 12.61
CA VAL A 214 -32.75 20.68 13.96
C VAL A 214 -32.89 19.52 14.92
N VAL A 215 -32.16 19.57 16.05
CA VAL A 215 -32.33 18.60 17.13
C VAL A 215 -33.68 18.86 17.82
N VAL A 216 -34.65 17.98 17.59
CA VAL A 216 -35.98 18.06 18.18
C VAL A 216 -36.15 17.12 19.37
N SER A 217 -35.11 16.37 19.70
CA SER A 217 -35.12 15.49 20.88
C SER A 217 -34.67 16.19 22.12
N ASN A 218 -35.34 15.91 23.23
CA ASN A 218 -34.99 16.44 24.56
C ASN A 218 -34.56 15.28 25.49
N LYS A 219 -33.25 15.13 25.71
CA LYS A 219 -32.71 14.11 26.61
C LYS A 219 -33.28 14.25 28.03
N ALA A 220 -33.46 15.46 28.53
CA ALA A 220 -34.04 15.71 29.87
C ALA A 220 -35.53 15.31 29.95
N GLY A 221 -36.26 15.41 28.84
CA GLY A 221 -37.65 14.98 28.70
C GLY A 221 -37.82 13.49 28.46
N ARG A 222 -36.70 12.74 28.34
CA ARG A 222 -36.68 11.30 28.17
C ARG A 222 -37.41 10.77 26.94
N ASN A 223 -37.54 11.47 25.88
CA ASN A 223 -38.08 11.10 24.54
C ASN A 223 -38.91 9.77 24.43
N ALA A 224 -39.43 9.30 25.54
CA ALA A 224 -40.07 7.99 25.64
C ALA A 224 -41.46 7.94 24.96
N GLY A 225 -42.01 9.09 24.59
CA GLY A 225 -43.29 9.15 23.90
C GLY A 225 -43.29 8.66 22.47
N ALA A 226 -42.13 8.45 21.86
CA ALA A 226 -42.03 7.90 20.51
C ALA A 226 -42.09 6.37 20.46
N ASN A 227 -41.92 5.71 21.59
CA ASN A 227 -42.10 4.26 21.66
C ASN A 227 -43.57 3.97 21.92
N GLU A 228 -44.29 3.39 21.01
CA GLU A 228 -45.68 2.96 21.11
C GLU A 228 -45.96 1.89 22.19
N GLN A 229 -45.26 1.99 23.32
CA GLN A 229 -45.45 1.04 24.42
C GLN A 229 -46.57 1.49 25.33
N THR A 230 -47.54 0.61 25.41
CA THR A 230 -48.77 0.79 26.19
C THR A 230 -48.59 0.61 27.68
N SER A 231 -47.39 0.26 28.20
CA SER A 231 -47.12 0.04 29.59
C SER A 231 -45.90 0.79 30.06
N THR A 232 -46.07 1.69 31.03
CA THR A 232 -45.03 2.50 31.64
C THR A 232 -44.01 1.73 32.45
N SER A 233 -44.28 0.49 32.77
CA SER A 233 -43.36 -0.35 33.60
C SER A 233 -42.26 -1.04 32.79
N SER A 234 -42.28 -0.96 31.49
CA SER A 234 -41.33 -1.64 30.58
C SER A 234 -40.57 -0.72 29.62
N ILE A 235 -40.59 0.60 29.87
CA ILE A 235 -39.86 1.54 29.02
C ILE A 235 -38.36 1.42 29.26
N ASP A 236 -37.63 1.00 28.23
CA ASP A 236 -36.15 1.00 28.26
C ASP A 236 -35.62 2.39 27.96
N TYR A 237 -35.37 3.15 28.97
CA TYR A 237 -34.78 4.51 28.85
C TYR A 237 -33.32 4.50 28.36
N SER A 238 -32.64 3.34 28.38
CA SER A 238 -31.26 3.28 27.88
C SER A 238 -31.17 3.53 26.39
N ILE A 239 -32.21 3.21 25.65
CA ILE A 239 -32.31 3.51 24.21
C ILE A 239 -32.59 4.99 23.98
N SER A 240 -33.56 5.57 24.70
CA SER A 240 -33.91 6.99 24.56
C SER A 240 -32.80 7.94 24.99
N GLU A 241 -31.95 7.53 25.95
CA GLU A 241 -30.78 8.32 26.36
C GLU A 241 -29.67 8.37 25.32
N ARG A 242 -29.66 7.45 24.35
CA ARG A 242 -28.68 7.36 23.27
C ARG A 242 -29.23 7.80 21.93
N THR A 243 -30.51 8.12 21.83
CA THR A 243 -31.17 8.47 20.58
C THR A 243 -31.34 9.98 20.48
N VAL A 244 -30.93 10.53 19.37
CA VAL A 244 -31.16 11.92 18.99
C VAL A 244 -32.11 11.91 17.80
N TYR A 245 -33.19 12.70 17.89
CA TYR A 245 -34.11 12.91 16.79
C TYR A 245 -33.76 14.22 16.08
N LEU A 246 -33.60 14.14 14.79
CA LEU A 246 -33.35 15.28 13.91
C LEU A 246 -34.55 15.48 13.01
N GLU A 247 -34.92 16.72 12.79
CA GLU A 247 -35.91 17.15 11.81
C GLU A 247 -35.19 17.96 10.73
N SER A 248 -35.62 17.81 9.47
CA SER A 248 -35.05 18.61 8.38
C SER A 248 -35.26 20.11 8.62
N LEU A 249 -34.41 20.95 8.01
CA LEU A 249 -34.49 22.40 8.15
C LEU A 249 -35.79 22.96 7.56
N ASP A 250 -36.41 22.27 6.64
CA ASP A 250 -37.67 22.61 5.98
C ASP A 250 -38.92 22.02 6.65
N GLY A 251 -38.74 21.21 7.69
CA GLY A 251 -39.83 20.57 8.44
C GLY A 251 -40.46 19.38 7.75
N SER A 252 -39.76 18.76 6.80
CA SER A 252 -40.22 17.56 6.08
C SER A 252 -39.83 16.24 6.77
#